data_7dc02c1c445bd721a867be8c7ca3c65d
#
_entry.id   7dc02c1c445bd721a867be8c7ca3c65d
#
_cell.length_a   1.000
_cell.length_b   1.000
_cell.length_c   1.000
_cell.angle_alpha   90.00
_cell.angle_beta   90.00
_cell.angle_gamma   90.00
#
_symmetry.space_group_name_H-M   'P 1'
#
loop_
_entity.id
_entity.type
_entity.pdbx_description
1 polymer ?
#
loop_
_entity_poly.entity_id
_entity_poly.type
_entity_poly.pdbx_seq_one_letter_code
_entity_poly.pdbx_strand_id
1 'polypeptide(L)'
;VYVLDALDAYNKKLVKKIEVKGFDIKNLRGTDSYLFLENIVISPKKPPTARIEFEVGYNKSINRETRILGVDDDLFSLSKNMEQYRGYRISEIDPIRGTVTFINGEVIHAGEVVGDVSEADLRRVQIRETIRSHFEKEKELYSKGIKTLSLFFIDEVAKYRKYDEDGNEINSEYGD
;
A
#
# COMPACT_ATOMS: atom_id res chain seq x y z
N VAL A 1 28.99 -19.34 32.31
CA VAL A 1 28.78 -18.60 31.03
C VAL A 1 27.38 -18.03 31.06
N TYR A 2 27.25 -16.71 30.98
CA TYR A 2 25.94 -16.05 30.88
C TYR A 2 25.51 -16.08 29.43
N VAL A 3 24.38 -16.74 29.17
CA VAL A 3 23.78 -16.78 27.83
C VAL A 3 22.58 -15.83 27.82
N LEU A 4 22.64 -14.80 26.99
CA LEU A 4 21.54 -13.87 26.74
C LEU A 4 20.94 -14.23 25.39
N ASP A 5 19.77 -14.87 25.39
CA ASP A 5 19.03 -15.10 24.14
C ASP A 5 18.23 -13.86 23.72
N ALA A 6 17.66 -13.91 22.49
CA ALA A 6 16.94 -12.79 21.92
C ALA A 6 15.67 -12.43 22.72
N LEU A 7 14.96 -13.44 23.25
CA LEU A 7 13.74 -13.25 24.03
C LEU A 7 14.05 -12.65 25.41
N ASP A 8 15.12 -13.11 26.05
CA ASP A 8 15.58 -12.61 27.34
C ASP A 8 16.08 -11.15 27.21
N ALA A 9 16.80 -10.84 26.13
CA ALA A 9 17.21 -9.48 25.80
C ALA A 9 16.02 -8.54 25.56
N TYR A 10 14.99 -9.03 24.89
CA TYR A 10 13.76 -8.27 24.67
C TYR A 10 12.97 -8.03 25.95
N ASN A 11 12.77 -9.06 26.78
CA ASN A 11 12.04 -8.97 28.05
C ASN A 11 12.75 -8.03 29.04
N LYS A 12 14.09 -8.02 29.01
CA LYS A 12 14.94 -7.11 29.80
C LYS A 12 15.04 -5.71 29.21
N LYS A 13 14.35 -5.42 28.09
CA LYS A 13 14.37 -4.13 27.40
C LYS A 13 15.78 -3.67 26.95
N LEU A 14 16.65 -4.61 26.68
CA LEU A 14 18.02 -4.35 26.19
C LEU A 14 18.06 -4.15 24.69
N VAL A 15 17.03 -4.62 23.98
CA VAL A 15 16.87 -4.47 22.53
C VAL A 15 15.51 -3.85 22.21
N LYS A 16 15.41 -3.16 21.06
CA LYS A 16 14.16 -2.61 20.56
C LYS A 16 13.26 -3.73 20.03
N LYS A 17 11.95 -3.55 20.13
CA LYS A 17 10.98 -4.41 19.46
C LYS A 17 11.17 -4.31 17.95
N ILE A 18 11.26 -5.46 17.29
CA ILE A 18 11.17 -5.55 15.83
C ILE A 18 9.72 -5.81 15.49
N GLU A 19 9.11 -4.93 14.72
CA GLU A 19 7.77 -5.08 14.18
C GLU A 19 7.87 -5.13 12.66
N VAL A 20 7.34 -6.21 12.08
CA VAL A 20 7.33 -6.39 10.63
C VAL A 20 5.92 -6.14 10.15
N LYS A 21 5.74 -5.16 9.26
CA LYS A 21 4.49 -4.94 8.52
C LYS A 21 4.72 -5.46 7.11
N GLY A 22 4.06 -6.54 6.78
CA GLY A 22 4.04 -7.13 5.45
C GLY A 22 2.82 -6.68 4.65
N PHE A 23 2.82 -6.96 3.39
CA PHE A 23 1.64 -6.97 2.52
C PHE A 23 1.63 -8.29 1.74
N ASP A 24 0.45 -8.78 1.44
CA ASP A 24 0.27 -10.02 0.71
C ASP A 24 0.06 -9.74 -0.78
N ILE A 25 0.65 -10.58 -1.63
CA ILE A 25 0.47 -10.55 -3.07
C ILE A 25 -0.38 -11.75 -3.43
N LYS A 26 -1.57 -11.49 -3.94
CA LYS A 26 -2.44 -12.54 -4.46
C LYS A 26 -2.38 -12.55 -5.98
N ASN A 27 -1.56 -13.44 -6.52
CA ASN A 27 -1.56 -13.70 -7.94
C ASN A 27 -2.82 -14.50 -8.30
N LEU A 28 -3.88 -13.82 -8.69
CA LEU A 28 -5.04 -14.44 -9.30
C LEU A 28 -4.66 -14.82 -10.74
N ARG A 29 -4.47 -16.12 -11.00
CA ARG A 29 -4.17 -16.62 -12.34
C ARG A 29 -5.26 -16.17 -13.31
N GLY A 30 -4.87 -15.36 -14.30
CA GLY A 30 -5.74 -14.94 -15.41
C GLY A 30 -6.51 -13.64 -15.20
N THR A 31 -6.17 -12.82 -14.20
CA THR A 31 -6.71 -11.46 -14.07
C THR A 31 -5.60 -10.44 -14.27
N ASP A 32 -5.71 -9.64 -15.33
CA ASP A 32 -4.84 -8.48 -15.59
C ASP A 32 -5.26 -7.27 -14.73
N SER A 33 -6.18 -7.47 -13.79
CA SER A 33 -6.80 -6.40 -13.01
C SER A 33 -5.93 -6.04 -11.82
N TYR A 34 -5.16 -4.97 -11.92
CA TYR A 34 -4.46 -4.43 -10.77
C TYR A 34 -5.44 -3.84 -9.75
N LEU A 35 -5.40 -4.33 -8.52
CA LEU A 35 -6.14 -3.80 -7.37
C LEU A 35 -5.24 -3.77 -6.15
N PHE A 36 -5.28 -2.67 -5.41
CA PHE A 36 -4.65 -2.56 -4.10
C PHE A 36 -5.64 -1.99 -3.10
N LEU A 37 -6.03 -2.78 -2.09
CA LEU A 37 -6.82 -2.28 -0.96
C LEU A 37 -5.88 -1.65 0.06
N GLU A 38 -5.80 -0.33 0.06
CA GLU A 38 -4.94 0.41 0.98
C GLU A 38 -5.44 0.27 2.42
N ASN A 39 -6.72 0.58 2.67
CA ASN A 39 -7.37 0.44 3.97
C ASN A 39 -8.89 0.60 3.89
N ILE A 40 -9.55 0.28 5.01
CA ILE A 40 -10.96 0.57 5.23
C ILE A 40 -11.07 1.77 6.18
N VAL A 41 -11.86 2.75 5.77
CA VAL A 41 -12.12 3.97 6.53
C VAL A 41 -13.43 3.83 7.29
N ILE A 42 -13.35 3.94 8.60
CA ILE A 42 -14.49 3.84 9.52
C ILE A 42 -14.85 5.23 10.02
N SER A 43 -16.12 5.55 10.00
CA SER A 43 -16.67 6.80 10.55
C SER A 43 -17.86 6.51 11.45
N PRO A 44 -18.02 7.19 12.61
CA PRO A 44 -19.16 6.97 13.50
C PRO A 44 -20.52 7.30 12.88
N LYS A 45 -20.54 8.12 11.82
CA LYS A 45 -21.77 8.66 11.21
C LYS A 45 -22.04 8.20 9.79
N LYS A 46 -21.16 7.39 9.20
CA LYS A 46 -21.27 6.96 7.80
C LYS A 46 -20.92 5.48 7.70
N PRO A 47 -21.49 4.76 6.73
CA PRO A 47 -21.07 3.40 6.41
C PRO A 47 -19.56 3.33 6.15
N PRO A 48 -18.92 2.18 6.39
CA PRO A 48 -17.51 1.99 6.07
C PRO A 48 -17.26 2.20 4.58
N THR A 49 -16.10 2.77 4.26
CA THR A 49 -15.62 2.95 2.88
C THR A 49 -14.23 2.36 2.73
N ALA A 50 -13.87 1.96 1.53
CA ALA A 50 -12.57 1.38 1.22
C ALA A 50 -11.73 2.34 0.38
N ARG A 51 -10.44 2.49 0.71
CA ARG A 51 -9.48 3.16 -0.17
C ARG A 51 -8.85 2.11 -1.07
N ILE A 52 -9.21 2.16 -2.34
CA ILE A 52 -8.74 1.20 -3.34
C ILE A 52 -7.99 1.95 -4.44
N GLU A 53 -6.80 1.47 -4.78
CA GLU A 53 -6.06 1.89 -5.96
C GLU A 53 -6.33 0.89 -7.08
N PHE A 54 -6.67 1.41 -8.25
CA PHE A 54 -6.95 0.63 -9.46
C PHE A 54 -6.60 1.45 -10.70
N GLU A 55 -6.55 0.79 -11.84
CA GLU A 55 -6.22 1.42 -13.12
C GLU A 55 -7.42 2.13 -13.72
N VAL A 56 -7.18 3.32 -14.26
CA VAL A 56 -8.19 4.13 -14.98
C VAL A 56 -7.69 4.42 -16.37
N GLY A 57 -8.49 4.07 -17.37
CA GLY A 57 -8.18 4.28 -18.78
C GLY A 57 -8.38 5.73 -19.21
N TYR A 58 -7.38 6.32 -19.85
CA TYR A 58 -7.42 7.61 -20.52
C TYR A 58 -7.08 7.44 -21.99
N ASN A 59 -7.45 8.40 -22.83
CA ASN A 59 -7.28 8.31 -24.30
C ASN A 59 -5.85 7.96 -24.78
N LYS A 60 -4.83 8.23 -23.95
CA LYS A 60 -3.41 8.02 -24.32
C LYS A 60 -2.60 7.28 -23.24
N SER A 61 -3.21 6.98 -22.10
CA SER A 61 -2.50 6.36 -20.96
C SER A 61 -3.45 5.60 -20.05
N ILE A 62 -2.90 4.65 -19.32
CA ILE A 62 -3.56 4.03 -18.17
C ILE A 62 -2.84 4.57 -16.93
N ASN A 63 -3.59 5.14 -16.00
CA ASN A 63 -3.05 5.67 -14.75
C ASN A 63 -3.64 4.92 -13.56
N ARG A 64 -2.86 4.75 -12.51
CA ARG A 64 -3.35 4.22 -11.24
C ARG A 64 -3.86 5.35 -10.37
N GLU A 65 -5.08 5.18 -9.90
CA GLU A 65 -5.75 6.17 -9.04
C GLU A 65 -6.25 5.49 -7.76
N THR A 66 -6.00 6.15 -6.62
CA THR A 66 -6.60 5.75 -5.36
C THR A 66 -7.91 6.50 -5.16
N ARG A 67 -9.01 5.78 -4.95
CA ARG A 67 -10.33 6.35 -4.66
C ARG A 67 -10.92 5.79 -3.38
N ILE A 68 -11.80 6.58 -2.75
CA ILE A 68 -12.60 6.15 -1.60
C ILE A 68 -13.93 5.65 -2.14
N LEU A 69 -14.21 4.38 -1.95
CA LEU A 69 -15.35 3.67 -2.52
C LEU A 69 -16.25 3.12 -1.41
N GLY A 70 -17.54 3.09 -1.67
CA GLY A 70 -18.57 2.49 -0.82
C GLY A 70 -19.14 1.21 -1.42
N VAL A 71 -20.09 0.61 -0.72
CA VAL A 71 -20.90 -0.49 -1.26
C VAL A 71 -21.65 0.01 -2.48
N ASP A 72 -21.86 -0.85 -3.48
CA ASP A 72 -22.44 -0.61 -4.81
C ASP A 72 -21.56 0.18 -5.79
N ASP A 73 -20.43 0.73 -5.40
CA ASP A 73 -19.48 1.32 -6.34
C ASP A 73 -18.93 0.26 -7.30
N ASP A 74 -18.93 0.60 -8.60
CA ASP A 74 -18.58 -0.30 -9.69
C ASP A 74 -17.26 0.14 -10.35
N LEU A 75 -16.22 -0.68 -10.19
CA LEU A 75 -14.89 -0.36 -10.72
C LEU A 75 -14.88 -0.33 -12.26
N PHE A 76 -15.75 -1.09 -12.93
CA PHE A 76 -15.86 -1.02 -14.38
C PHE A 76 -16.22 0.39 -14.85
N SER A 77 -17.25 0.99 -14.27
CA SER A 77 -17.66 2.36 -14.60
C SER A 77 -16.61 3.38 -14.19
N LEU A 78 -16.01 3.22 -12.99
CA LEU A 78 -15.02 4.13 -12.44
C LEU A 78 -13.68 4.09 -13.17
N SER A 79 -13.32 2.96 -13.77
CA SER A 79 -12.11 2.78 -14.58
C SER A 79 -12.27 3.31 -16.02
N LYS A 80 -13.41 3.89 -16.36
CA LYS A 80 -13.81 4.28 -17.72
C LYS A 80 -13.99 3.07 -18.65
N ASN A 81 -14.73 2.08 -18.15
CA ASN A 81 -15.12 0.85 -18.85
C ASN A 81 -13.95 -0.05 -19.25
N MET A 82 -12.90 -0.14 -18.43
CA MET A 82 -11.85 -1.13 -18.65
C MET A 82 -12.40 -2.54 -18.38
N GLU A 83 -12.33 -3.41 -19.37
CA GLU A 83 -12.94 -4.76 -19.36
C GLU A 83 -12.44 -5.65 -18.22
N GLN A 84 -11.20 -5.47 -17.78
CA GLN A 84 -10.62 -6.20 -16.66
C GLN A 84 -11.36 -5.98 -15.33
N TYR A 85 -12.09 -4.88 -15.17
CA TYR A 85 -12.89 -4.60 -13.97
C TYR A 85 -14.36 -4.95 -14.09
N ARG A 86 -14.77 -5.65 -15.16
CA ARG A 86 -16.15 -6.14 -15.30
C ARG A 86 -16.50 -7.12 -14.19
N GLY A 87 -17.58 -6.83 -13.45
CA GLY A 87 -18.01 -7.61 -12.29
C GLY A 87 -17.34 -7.20 -10.96
N TYR A 88 -16.45 -6.22 -10.97
CA TYR A 88 -15.86 -5.67 -9.74
C TYR A 88 -16.73 -4.54 -9.16
N ARG A 89 -17.96 -4.87 -8.80
CA ARG A 89 -18.84 -4.00 -8.00
C ARG A 89 -18.72 -4.44 -6.54
N ILE A 90 -18.55 -3.48 -5.63
CA ILE A 90 -18.43 -3.76 -4.21
C ILE A 90 -19.77 -4.23 -3.64
N SER A 91 -19.82 -5.45 -3.13
CA SER A 91 -20.98 -6.02 -2.45
C SER A 91 -20.95 -5.83 -0.94
N GLU A 92 -19.76 -5.86 -0.35
CA GLU A 92 -19.57 -5.76 1.10
C GLU A 92 -18.22 -5.13 1.44
N ILE A 93 -18.22 -4.33 2.52
CA ILE A 93 -17.01 -3.81 3.15
C ILE A 93 -17.06 -4.21 4.64
N ASP A 94 -16.19 -5.12 5.05
CA ASP A 94 -16.10 -5.59 6.43
C ASP A 94 -14.88 -4.95 7.14
N PRO A 95 -15.10 -3.96 8.00
CA PRO A 95 -14.03 -3.29 8.71
C PRO A 95 -13.40 -4.15 9.83
N ILE A 96 -14.09 -5.20 10.30
CA ILE A 96 -13.58 -6.08 11.37
C ILE A 96 -12.57 -7.05 10.77
N ARG A 97 -12.90 -7.66 9.63
CA ARG A 97 -12.02 -8.57 8.91
C ARG A 97 -11.00 -7.83 8.05
N GLY A 98 -11.22 -6.53 7.79
CA GLY A 98 -10.39 -5.74 6.89
C GLY A 98 -10.55 -6.17 5.43
N THR A 99 -11.76 -6.56 5.00
CA THR A 99 -12.02 -7.11 3.67
C THR A 99 -13.01 -6.30 2.86
N VAL A 100 -12.82 -6.33 1.54
CA VAL A 100 -13.79 -5.88 0.55
C VAL A 100 -14.17 -7.07 -0.32
N THR A 101 -15.47 -7.33 -0.45
CA THR A 101 -16.02 -8.39 -1.31
C THR A 101 -16.69 -7.76 -2.53
N PHE A 102 -16.45 -8.34 -3.70
CA PHE A 102 -17.08 -7.95 -4.96
C PHE A 102 -18.17 -8.92 -5.38
N ILE A 103 -19.08 -8.49 -6.26
CA ILE A 103 -20.18 -9.33 -6.75
C ILE A 103 -19.74 -10.54 -7.58
N ASN A 104 -18.52 -10.51 -8.14
CA ASN A 104 -17.91 -11.66 -8.83
C ASN A 104 -17.37 -12.73 -7.86
N GLY A 105 -17.50 -12.51 -6.53
CA GLY A 105 -17.03 -13.43 -5.49
C GLY A 105 -15.58 -13.20 -5.04
N GLU A 106 -14.85 -12.29 -5.68
CA GLU A 106 -13.50 -11.94 -5.25
C GLU A 106 -13.54 -11.21 -3.92
N VAL A 107 -12.54 -11.52 -3.06
CA VAL A 107 -12.34 -10.89 -1.75
C VAL A 107 -10.90 -10.41 -1.67
N ILE A 108 -10.71 -9.15 -1.32
CA ILE A 108 -9.37 -8.55 -1.08
C ILE A 108 -9.25 -8.07 0.36
N HIS A 109 -8.05 -8.20 0.92
CA HIS A 109 -7.75 -7.77 2.29
C HIS A 109 -7.01 -6.43 2.31
N ALA A 110 -7.16 -5.69 3.40
CA ALA A 110 -6.41 -4.45 3.59
C ALA A 110 -4.89 -4.72 3.58
N GLY A 111 -4.18 -4.00 2.72
CA GLY A 111 -2.76 -4.22 2.43
C GLY A 111 -2.49 -5.27 1.35
N GLU A 112 -3.51 -5.86 0.72
CA GLU A 112 -3.36 -6.85 -0.33
C GLU A 112 -3.33 -6.19 -1.72
N VAL A 113 -2.38 -6.66 -2.55
CA VAL A 113 -2.28 -6.32 -3.97
C VAL A 113 -2.71 -7.53 -4.80
N VAL A 114 -3.59 -7.30 -5.77
CA VAL A 114 -4.12 -8.34 -6.65
C VAL A 114 -3.83 -7.97 -8.11
N GLY A 115 -3.59 -8.97 -8.95
CA GLY A 115 -3.42 -8.81 -10.39
C GLY A 115 -1.97 -8.89 -10.88
N ASP A 116 -1.71 -8.37 -12.08
CA ASP A 116 -0.37 -8.30 -12.65
C ASP A 116 0.43 -7.18 -11.96
N VAL A 117 1.34 -7.59 -11.09
CA VAL A 117 2.11 -6.69 -10.22
C VAL A 117 3.57 -6.79 -10.60
N SER A 118 4.09 -5.72 -11.19
CA SER A 118 5.53 -5.62 -11.47
C SER A 118 6.34 -5.43 -10.18
N GLU A 119 7.64 -5.73 -10.23
CA GLU A 119 8.55 -5.47 -9.11
C GLU A 119 8.58 -3.98 -8.72
N ALA A 120 8.45 -3.09 -9.69
CA ALA A 120 8.36 -1.64 -9.46
C ALA A 120 7.09 -1.28 -8.67
N ASP A 121 5.97 -1.93 -8.95
CA ASP A 121 4.72 -1.71 -8.21
C ASP A 121 4.82 -2.17 -6.78
N LEU A 122 5.43 -3.33 -6.53
CA LEU A 122 5.67 -3.83 -5.19
C LEU A 122 6.54 -2.86 -4.39
N ARG A 123 7.60 -2.35 -5.00
CA ARG A 123 8.50 -1.37 -4.39
C ARG A 123 7.76 -0.08 -4.04
N ARG A 124 6.89 0.39 -4.93
CA ARG A 124 6.05 1.58 -4.71
C ARG A 124 5.09 1.39 -3.53
N VAL A 125 4.45 0.21 -3.44
CA VAL A 125 3.58 -0.14 -2.30
C VAL A 125 4.39 -0.19 -1.00
N GLN A 126 5.57 -0.80 -1.00
CA GLN A 126 6.45 -0.87 0.17
C GLN A 126 6.84 0.52 0.67
N ILE A 127 7.24 1.42 -0.23
CA ILE A 127 7.59 2.80 0.12
C ILE A 127 6.39 3.52 0.73
N ARG A 128 5.21 3.43 0.10
CA ARG A 128 3.96 4.05 0.57
C ARG A 128 3.60 3.56 1.98
N GLU A 129 3.61 2.24 2.21
CA GLU A 129 3.27 1.66 3.52
C GLU A 129 4.30 2.01 4.59
N THR A 130 5.57 2.15 4.23
CA THR A 130 6.61 2.61 5.15
C THR A 130 6.38 4.06 5.57
N ILE A 131 6.08 4.95 4.62
CA ILE A 131 5.76 6.37 4.89
C ILE A 131 4.53 6.47 5.78
N ARG A 132 3.49 5.72 5.48
CA ARG A 132 2.26 5.68 6.27
C ARG A 132 2.52 5.21 7.70
N SER A 133 3.24 4.10 7.87
CA SER A 133 3.65 3.57 9.18
C SER A 133 4.47 4.59 9.98
N HIS A 134 5.32 5.38 9.29
CA HIS A 134 6.07 6.47 9.90
C HIS A 134 5.12 7.51 10.52
N PHE A 135 4.17 8.04 9.75
CA PHE A 135 3.23 9.05 10.25
C PHE A 135 2.30 8.52 11.34
N GLU A 136 1.84 7.27 11.26
CA GLU A 136 1.05 6.64 12.31
C GLU A 136 1.85 6.58 13.62
N LYS A 137 3.12 6.18 13.54
CA LYS A 137 4.02 6.10 14.69
C LYS A 137 4.41 7.46 15.24
N GLU A 138 4.68 8.43 14.37
CA GLU A 138 4.98 9.80 14.78
C GLU A 138 3.80 10.43 15.54
N LYS A 139 2.58 10.26 15.04
CA LYS A 139 1.36 10.73 15.71
C LYS A 139 1.20 10.16 17.12
N GLU A 140 1.51 8.88 17.33
CA GLU A 140 1.47 8.21 18.64
C GLU A 140 2.53 8.75 19.60
N LEU A 141 3.74 9.03 19.08
CA LEU A 141 4.91 9.36 19.89
C LEU A 141 5.12 10.86 20.08
N TYR A 142 4.51 11.69 19.25
CA TYR A 142 4.68 13.16 19.25
C TYR A 142 4.37 13.78 20.62
N SER A 143 3.27 13.36 21.25
CA SER A 143 2.88 13.84 22.58
C SER A 143 3.85 13.46 23.70
N LYS A 144 4.68 12.44 23.44
CA LYS A 144 5.74 11.96 24.38
C LYS A 144 7.08 12.64 24.12
N GLY A 145 7.17 13.58 23.17
CA GLY A 145 8.41 14.26 22.78
C GLY A 145 9.42 13.33 22.07
N ILE A 146 8.95 12.20 21.51
CA ILE A 146 9.80 11.21 20.84
C ILE A 146 9.69 11.42 19.34
N LYS A 147 10.82 11.67 18.68
CA LYS A 147 10.92 11.83 17.23
C LYS A 147 11.03 10.47 16.55
N THR A 148 10.23 10.25 15.52
CA THR A 148 10.30 9.07 14.65
C THR A 148 11.19 9.37 13.46
N LEU A 149 12.02 8.39 13.07
CA LEU A 149 12.87 8.44 11.89
C LEU A 149 12.62 7.17 11.07
N SER A 150 12.55 7.32 9.75
CA SER A 150 12.53 6.20 8.79
C SER A 150 13.82 6.20 7.98
N LEU A 151 14.32 5.01 7.69
CA LEU A 151 15.52 4.81 6.89
C LEU A 151 15.13 3.93 5.68
N PHE A 152 15.44 4.42 4.49
CA PHE A 152 15.28 3.67 3.24
C PHE A 152 16.66 3.29 2.72
N PHE A 153 16.83 2.02 2.36
CA PHE A 153 17.99 1.53 1.66
C PHE A 153 17.67 1.47 0.17
N ILE A 154 18.47 2.15 -0.63
CA ILE A 154 18.34 2.21 -2.09
C ILE A 154 19.55 1.46 -2.67
N ASP A 155 19.30 0.55 -3.60
CA ASP A 155 20.31 -0.30 -4.23
C ASP A 155 21.31 0.50 -5.08
N GLU A 156 20.83 1.57 -5.76
CA GLU A 156 21.65 2.41 -6.63
C GLU A 156 21.40 3.90 -6.37
N VAL A 157 22.47 4.66 -6.18
CA VAL A 157 22.41 6.12 -5.98
C VAL A 157 21.73 6.82 -7.16
N ALA A 158 21.94 6.33 -8.38
CA ALA A 158 21.35 6.88 -9.60
C ALA A 158 19.82 6.84 -9.64
N LYS A 159 19.18 5.98 -8.85
CA LYS A 159 17.71 5.92 -8.69
C LYS A 159 17.16 7.05 -7.81
N TYR A 160 17.99 7.62 -6.96
CA TYR A 160 17.63 8.75 -6.10
C TYR A 160 18.14 10.07 -6.66
N ARG A 161 19.37 10.08 -7.21
CA ARG A 161 20.01 11.27 -7.73
C ARG A 161 20.79 10.95 -8.99
N LYS A 162 20.41 11.55 -10.11
CA LYS A 162 20.99 11.31 -11.43
C LYS A 162 21.47 12.63 -12.03
N TYR A 163 22.60 12.58 -12.73
CA TYR A 163 23.20 13.75 -13.38
C TYR A 163 23.40 13.47 -14.87
N ASP A 164 23.29 14.51 -15.69
CA ASP A 164 23.66 14.48 -17.11
C ASP A 164 25.20 14.57 -17.31
N GLU A 165 25.62 14.56 -18.56
CA GLU A 165 27.05 14.66 -18.91
C GLU A 165 27.68 16.01 -18.52
N ASP A 166 26.87 17.06 -18.36
CA ASP A 166 27.27 18.40 -17.95
C ASP A 166 27.24 18.58 -16.42
N GLY A 167 26.85 17.57 -15.67
CA GLY A 167 26.80 17.59 -14.22
C GLY A 167 25.54 18.24 -13.63
N ASN A 168 24.51 18.51 -14.42
CA ASN A 168 23.22 19.00 -13.92
C ASN A 168 22.38 17.85 -13.40
N GLU A 169 21.65 18.08 -12.30
CA GLU A 169 20.74 17.09 -11.75
C GLU A 169 19.52 16.93 -12.67
N ILE A 170 19.23 15.68 -13.03
CA ILE A 170 18.08 15.31 -13.87
C ILE A 170 17.17 14.37 -13.11
N ASN A 171 15.91 14.25 -13.56
CA ASN A 171 14.89 13.42 -12.91
C ASN A 171 15.38 11.98 -12.72
N SER A 172 15.16 11.47 -11.53
CA SER A 172 15.48 10.10 -11.13
C SER A 172 14.22 9.35 -10.67
N GLU A 173 14.32 8.05 -10.48
CA GLU A 173 13.15 7.20 -10.14
C GLU A 173 12.47 7.61 -8.83
N TYR A 174 13.24 8.09 -7.83
CA TYR A 174 12.77 8.43 -6.48
C TYR A 174 13.11 9.86 -6.05
N GLY A 175 13.64 10.68 -6.94
CA GLY A 175 14.18 12.02 -6.60
C GLY A 175 13.25 13.19 -6.89
N ASP A 176 11.98 12.93 -7.27
CA ASP A 176 10.98 13.95 -7.60
C ASP A 176 9.98 14.19 -6.48
#